data_b972a45ae24f4ed2c2de90d31a0e8fa1
#
_entry.id   b972a45ae24f4ed2c2de90d31a0e8fa1
#
_cell.length_a   1.000
_cell.length_b   1.000
_cell.length_c   1.000
_cell.angle_alpha   90.00
_cell.angle_beta   90.00
_cell.angle_gamma   90.00
#
_symmetry.space_group_name_H-M   'P 1'
#
loop_
_entity.id
_entity.type
_entity.pdbx_description
1 polymer ?
#
loop_
_entity_poly.entity_id
_entity_poly.type
_entity_poly.pdbx_seq_one_letter_code
_entity_poly.pdbx_strand_id
1 'polypeptide(L)'
;MHPYTVAKMVSSLGHLYRRRVYLNMVAGGFKNDLAALNDLTPHDKRYARLVEYTTIIQQLLKGTSPVSYQGEFYVVDKLRMIPPLSADLIPGILVSGSSPAGLMAAAALGATAVKYPQPAECEPDCQSDANESGIRIGIIARENEDDAWRIADLRFPEDRKGQLTHQLAMKTSDSAWHKQLSRMASESEGTRGTYWLWPFENYKTFCPYLVGSYQRVASEVAKYIECGHRTFILDIPPAKEELEHINLVFSCARQMLTK
;
A
#
# COMPACT_ATOMS: atom_id res chain seq x y z
N MET A 1 11.98 13.45 9.31
CA MET A 1 12.74 13.87 8.09
C MET A 1 12.00 15.02 7.45
N HIS A 2 12.70 16.09 7.01
CA HIS A 2 12.08 17.23 6.35
C HIS A 2 11.59 16.86 4.92
N PRO A 3 10.46 17.39 4.40
CA PRO A 3 9.97 17.08 3.05
C PRO A 3 10.98 17.37 1.93
N TYR A 4 11.83 18.37 2.08
CA TYR A 4 12.93 18.65 1.16
C TYR A 4 13.89 17.46 0.96
N THR A 5 14.21 16.75 2.04
CA THR A 5 15.11 15.59 1.99
C THR A 5 14.51 14.48 1.14
N VAL A 6 13.21 14.18 1.31
CA VAL A 6 12.54 13.18 0.48
C VAL A 6 12.45 13.62 -0.98
N ALA A 7 12.14 14.89 -1.24
CA ALA A 7 12.15 15.42 -2.60
C ALA A 7 13.53 15.27 -3.26
N LYS A 8 14.63 15.56 -2.52
CA LYS A 8 16.01 15.32 -3.01
C LYS A 8 16.29 13.86 -3.30
N MET A 9 15.89 12.94 -2.43
CA MET A 9 16.07 11.50 -2.66
C MET A 9 15.34 11.04 -3.92
N VAL A 10 14.07 11.45 -4.10
CA VAL A 10 13.26 11.14 -5.29
C VAL A 10 13.92 11.70 -6.54
N SER A 11 14.35 12.97 -6.51
CA SER A 11 15.05 13.59 -7.63
C SER A 11 16.32 12.83 -7.99
N SER A 12 17.13 12.45 -7.01
CA SER A 12 18.36 11.67 -7.22
C SER A 12 18.06 10.31 -7.84
N LEU A 13 17.06 9.56 -7.35
CA LEU A 13 16.67 8.28 -7.93
C LEU A 13 16.17 8.44 -9.37
N GLY A 14 15.34 9.44 -9.64
CA GLY A 14 14.86 9.74 -10.98
C GLY A 14 16.00 10.04 -11.96
N HIS A 15 16.97 10.88 -11.58
CA HIS A 15 18.11 11.21 -12.42
C HIS A 15 19.07 10.04 -12.64
N LEU A 16 19.38 9.26 -11.58
CA LEU A 16 20.33 8.15 -11.66
C LEU A 16 19.78 6.96 -12.45
N TYR A 17 18.53 6.60 -12.20
CA TYR A 17 17.95 5.37 -12.74
C TYR A 17 17.00 5.59 -13.92
N ARG A 18 16.66 6.84 -14.24
CA ARG A 18 15.69 7.19 -15.30
C ARG A 18 14.38 6.43 -15.18
N ARG A 19 13.92 6.27 -13.94
CA ARG A 19 12.68 5.54 -13.62
C ARG A 19 11.80 6.38 -12.71
N ARG A 20 10.52 6.41 -13.06
CA ARG A 20 9.48 6.96 -12.18
C ARG A 20 9.34 6.08 -10.95
N VAL A 21 9.34 6.70 -9.78
CA VAL A 21 9.04 6.03 -8.48
C VAL A 21 7.65 6.41 -8.01
N TYR A 22 7.15 5.69 -7.01
CA TYR A 22 5.90 6.00 -6.33
C TYR A 22 6.19 6.26 -4.86
N LEU A 23 5.54 7.26 -4.28
CA LEU A 23 5.61 7.55 -2.86
C LEU A 23 4.35 7.05 -2.17
N ASN A 24 4.48 6.02 -1.35
CA ASN A 24 3.39 5.58 -0.49
C ASN A 24 3.44 6.32 0.85
N MET A 25 2.58 7.30 1.00
CA MET A 25 2.52 8.18 2.17
C MET A 25 1.72 7.52 3.28
N VAL A 26 2.32 7.44 4.47
CA VAL A 26 1.76 6.78 5.66
C VAL A 26 1.85 7.72 6.85
N ALA A 27 0.73 7.93 7.55
CA ALA A 27 0.67 8.84 8.70
C ALA A 27 1.24 8.26 10.01
N GLY A 28 1.64 6.97 10.01
CA GLY A 28 2.04 6.23 11.21
C GLY A 28 0.85 5.55 11.90
N GLY A 29 1.01 4.29 12.31
CA GLY A 29 -0.07 3.48 12.89
C GLY A 29 0.29 2.78 14.19
N PHE A 30 1.56 2.75 14.59
CA PHE A 30 2.00 2.09 15.82
C PHE A 30 2.30 3.12 16.90
N LYS A 31 1.49 3.10 17.96
CA LYS A 31 1.59 4.06 19.07
C LYS A 31 2.93 3.99 19.79
N ASN A 32 3.51 2.80 19.91
CA ASN A 32 4.81 2.61 20.56
C ASN A 32 5.94 3.29 19.77
N ASP A 33 5.92 3.21 18.45
CA ASP A 33 6.92 3.86 17.60
C ASP A 33 6.78 5.38 17.69
N LEU A 34 5.55 5.88 17.65
CA LEU A 34 5.26 7.31 17.79
C LEU A 34 5.72 7.82 19.16
N ALA A 35 5.42 7.09 20.24
CA ALA A 35 5.85 7.43 21.58
C ALA A 35 7.39 7.42 21.73
N ALA A 36 8.07 6.42 21.16
CA ALA A 36 9.53 6.32 21.15
C ALA A 36 10.18 7.48 20.37
N LEU A 37 9.49 8.02 19.39
CA LEU A 37 9.91 9.21 18.62
C LEU A 37 9.44 10.53 19.26
N ASN A 38 8.82 10.46 20.45
CA ASN A 38 8.18 11.60 21.12
C ASN A 38 7.14 12.32 20.23
N ASP A 39 6.48 11.57 19.36
CA ASP A 39 5.41 12.09 18.50
C ASP A 39 4.04 11.83 19.13
N LEU A 40 3.52 12.83 19.83
CA LEU A 40 2.21 12.78 20.48
C LEU A 40 1.07 13.32 19.61
N THR A 41 1.32 13.53 18.32
CA THR A 41 0.33 14.10 17.40
C THR A 41 -0.89 13.16 17.29
N PRO A 42 -2.12 13.66 17.50
CA PRO A 42 -3.34 12.89 17.37
C PRO A 42 -3.51 12.31 15.95
N HIS A 43 -4.22 11.19 15.82
CA HIS A 43 -4.40 10.46 14.57
C HIS A 43 -4.76 11.34 13.38
N ASP A 44 -5.81 12.14 13.48
CA ASP A 44 -6.27 12.96 12.34
C ASP A 44 -5.30 14.11 12.03
N LYS A 45 -4.66 14.67 13.06
CA LYS A 45 -3.61 15.67 12.88
C LYS A 45 -2.36 15.12 12.18
N ARG A 46 -2.05 13.82 12.34
CA ARG A 46 -0.99 13.18 11.56
C ARG A 46 -1.29 13.16 10.06
N TYR A 47 -2.58 13.01 9.68
CA TYR A 47 -2.97 13.13 8.27
C TYR A 47 -2.92 14.58 7.78
N ALA A 48 -3.30 15.57 8.60
CA ALA A 48 -3.10 16.98 8.25
C ALA A 48 -1.61 17.30 8.01
N ARG A 49 -0.73 16.83 8.89
CA ARG A 49 0.73 16.93 8.72
C ARG A 49 1.22 16.23 7.45
N LEU A 50 0.67 15.06 7.12
CA LEU A 50 1.01 14.31 5.90
C LEU A 50 0.60 15.09 4.65
N VAL A 51 -0.53 15.77 4.65
CA VAL A 51 -0.96 16.63 3.53
C VAL A 51 0.03 17.78 3.32
N GLU A 52 0.39 18.53 4.35
CA GLU A 52 1.40 19.59 4.25
C GLU A 52 2.74 19.07 3.73
N TYR A 53 3.22 17.97 4.32
CA TYR A 53 4.45 17.30 3.96
C TYR A 53 4.50 16.94 2.47
N THR A 54 3.44 16.28 2.00
CA THR A 54 3.35 15.78 0.62
C THR A 54 3.17 16.93 -0.38
N THR A 55 2.39 17.95 -0.02
CA THR A 55 2.22 19.16 -0.84
C THR A 55 3.55 19.83 -1.12
N ILE A 56 4.40 19.99 -0.09
CA ILE A 56 5.73 20.58 -0.25
C ILE A 56 6.60 19.73 -1.18
N ILE A 57 6.57 18.38 -1.03
CA ILE A 57 7.30 17.47 -1.92
C ILE A 57 6.83 17.64 -3.37
N GLN A 58 5.51 17.63 -3.61
CA GLN A 58 4.96 17.76 -4.96
C GLN A 58 5.36 19.10 -5.60
N GLN A 59 5.29 20.20 -4.86
CA GLN A 59 5.69 21.52 -5.35
C GLN A 59 7.18 21.60 -5.68
N LEU A 60 8.02 21.06 -4.80
CA LEU A 60 9.48 21.03 -5.01
C LEU A 60 9.86 20.21 -6.25
N LEU A 61 9.24 19.04 -6.44
CA LEU A 61 9.55 18.16 -7.57
C LEU A 61 9.05 18.69 -8.91
N LYS A 62 7.97 19.48 -8.92
CA LYS A 62 7.52 20.19 -10.13
C LYS A 62 8.55 21.25 -10.61
N GLY A 63 9.31 21.83 -9.68
CA GLY A 63 10.48 22.67 -9.98
C GLY A 63 10.20 23.95 -10.77
N THR A 64 8.94 24.36 -10.92
CA THR A 64 8.55 25.50 -11.77
C THR A 64 8.88 26.87 -11.16
N SER A 65 8.99 26.93 -9.84
CA SER A 65 9.27 28.17 -9.08
C SER A 65 9.81 27.85 -7.71
N PRO A 66 10.41 28.84 -6.99
CA PRO A 66 10.70 28.66 -5.58
C PRO A 66 9.43 28.37 -4.80
N VAL A 67 9.51 27.40 -3.88
CA VAL A 67 8.41 27.00 -3.01
C VAL A 67 8.45 27.79 -1.72
N SER A 68 7.38 28.52 -1.41
CA SER A 68 7.11 29.07 -0.09
C SER A 68 5.81 28.46 0.43
N TYR A 69 5.84 27.96 1.65
CA TYR A 69 4.71 27.28 2.29
C TYR A 69 4.65 27.69 3.77
N GLN A 70 3.45 28.05 4.23
CA GLN A 70 3.18 28.40 5.61
C GLN A 70 2.05 27.52 6.12
N GLY A 71 2.38 26.47 6.87
CA GLY A 71 1.43 25.53 7.45
C GLY A 71 1.49 25.45 8.97
N GLU A 72 0.72 24.55 9.53
CA GLU A 72 0.74 24.23 10.98
C GLU A 72 2.02 23.47 11.35
N PHE A 73 2.52 22.59 10.47
CA PHE A 73 3.62 21.67 10.74
C PHE A 73 4.91 22.04 10.03
N TYR A 74 4.81 22.72 8.89
CA TYR A 74 5.97 23.06 8.05
C TYR A 74 5.92 24.50 7.59
N VAL A 75 7.11 25.12 7.64
CA VAL A 75 7.34 26.46 7.06
C VAL A 75 8.56 26.36 6.15
N VAL A 76 8.41 26.78 4.90
CA VAL A 76 9.53 26.94 3.96
C VAL A 76 9.42 28.29 3.25
N ASP A 77 10.55 28.91 2.96
CA ASP A 77 10.60 30.18 2.25
C ASP A 77 11.56 30.09 1.05
N LYS A 78 11.02 30.36 -0.14
CA LYS A 78 11.74 30.42 -1.42
C LYS A 78 12.68 29.24 -1.70
N LEU A 79 12.29 28.03 -1.21
CA LEU A 79 13.07 26.82 -1.35
C LEU A 79 13.05 26.32 -2.80
N ARG A 80 14.19 25.94 -3.35
CA ARG A 80 14.32 25.43 -4.73
C ARG A 80 14.87 24.02 -4.77
N MET A 81 14.39 23.25 -5.75
CA MET A 81 14.95 21.96 -6.13
C MET A 81 15.84 22.15 -7.36
N ILE A 82 17.11 21.81 -7.23
CA ILE A 82 18.10 21.87 -8.34
C ILE A 82 18.90 20.56 -8.32
N PRO A 83 18.99 19.86 -9.48
CA PRO A 83 18.25 20.11 -10.72
C PRO A 83 16.74 19.77 -10.58
N PRO A 84 15.86 20.36 -11.41
CA PRO A 84 14.46 19.99 -11.46
C PRO A 84 14.30 18.58 -12.02
N LEU A 85 13.26 17.85 -11.61
CA LEU A 85 12.93 16.54 -12.15
C LEU A 85 12.10 16.71 -13.44
N SER A 86 12.37 15.88 -14.45
CA SER A 86 11.54 15.87 -15.68
C SER A 86 10.12 15.39 -15.38
N ALA A 87 9.15 15.90 -16.12
CA ALA A 87 7.72 15.68 -15.86
C ALA A 87 7.32 14.19 -15.85
N ASP A 88 7.93 13.38 -16.72
CA ASP A 88 7.72 11.93 -16.83
C ASP A 88 8.25 11.14 -15.62
N LEU A 89 9.17 11.73 -14.84
CA LEU A 89 9.76 11.13 -13.65
C LEU A 89 9.12 11.62 -12.33
N ILE A 90 8.19 12.59 -12.39
CA ILE A 90 7.46 13.02 -11.19
C ILE A 90 6.74 11.83 -10.57
N PRO A 91 6.93 11.58 -9.24
CA PRO A 91 6.38 10.40 -8.59
C PRO A 91 4.86 10.38 -8.59
N GLY A 92 4.28 9.19 -8.73
CA GLY A 92 2.90 8.97 -8.34
C GLY A 92 2.78 9.00 -6.82
N ILE A 93 1.70 9.58 -6.30
CA ILE A 93 1.44 9.64 -4.86
C ILE A 93 0.35 8.66 -4.49
N LEU A 94 0.65 7.82 -3.53
CA LEU A 94 -0.28 6.87 -2.91
C LEU A 94 -0.43 7.27 -1.44
N VAL A 95 -1.62 7.14 -0.88
CA VAL A 95 -1.87 7.35 0.56
C VAL A 95 -2.43 6.07 1.15
N SER A 96 -1.70 5.45 2.06
CA SER A 96 -2.16 4.27 2.79
C SER A 96 -2.95 4.69 4.03
N GLY A 97 -4.24 4.39 4.04
CA GLY A 97 -5.14 4.67 5.16
C GLY A 97 -6.60 4.55 4.75
N SER A 98 -7.38 3.72 5.46
CA SER A 98 -8.81 3.53 5.23
C SER A 98 -9.69 4.34 6.17
N SER A 99 -9.10 5.11 7.09
CA SER A 99 -9.86 6.02 7.96
C SER A 99 -10.41 7.22 7.16
N PRO A 100 -11.50 7.84 7.60
CA PRO A 100 -12.02 9.05 6.96
C PRO A 100 -10.93 10.12 6.76
N ALA A 101 -10.07 10.34 7.76
CA ALA A 101 -8.95 11.28 7.67
C ALA A 101 -7.94 10.88 6.58
N GLY A 102 -7.67 9.57 6.42
CA GLY A 102 -6.79 9.05 5.36
C GLY A 102 -7.37 9.25 3.96
N LEU A 103 -8.66 8.97 3.78
CA LEU A 103 -9.35 9.18 2.51
C LEU A 103 -9.42 10.67 2.14
N MET A 104 -9.72 11.53 3.11
CA MET A 104 -9.68 12.98 2.91
C MET A 104 -8.28 13.49 2.52
N ALA A 105 -7.23 12.95 3.14
CA ALA A 105 -5.86 13.30 2.79
C ALA A 105 -5.50 12.86 1.36
N ALA A 106 -5.91 11.66 0.94
CA ALA A 106 -5.72 11.20 -0.43
C ALA A 106 -6.42 12.12 -1.44
N ALA A 107 -7.67 12.48 -1.18
CA ALA A 107 -8.44 13.40 -2.02
C ALA A 107 -7.79 14.80 -2.09
N ALA A 108 -7.38 15.36 -0.97
CA ALA A 108 -6.72 16.68 -0.91
C ALA A 108 -5.40 16.73 -1.69
N LEU A 109 -4.70 15.60 -1.80
CA LEU A 109 -3.43 15.48 -2.53
C LEU A 109 -3.59 15.09 -4.00
N GLY A 110 -4.80 14.75 -4.45
CA GLY A 110 -5.01 14.11 -5.75
C GLY A 110 -4.27 12.77 -5.86
N ALA A 111 -4.19 12.03 -4.75
CA ALA A 111 -3.43 10.80 -4.62
C ALA A 111 -4.35 9.57 -4.70
N THR A 112 -3.81 8.44 -5.11
CA THR A 112 -4.52 7.16 -5.05
C THR A 112 -4.61 6.69 -3.59
N ALA A 113 -5.84 6.52 -3.09
CA ALA A 113 -6.06 5.90 -1.78
C ALA A 113 -5.79 4.38 -1.88
N VAL A 114 -4.95 3.86 -0.99
CA VAL A 114 -4.58 2.44 -0.96
C VAL A 114 -5.04 1.81 0.35
N LYS A 115 -5.68 0.65 0.26
CA LYS A 115 -6.12 -0.14 1.41
C LYS A 115 -5.66 -1.60 1.30
N TYR A 116 -5.82 -2.36 2.36
CA TYR A 116 -5.81 -3.83 2.27
C TYR A 116 -7.22 -4.29 1.89
N PRO A 117 -7.36 -5.10 0.83
CA PRO A 117 -8.69 -5.51 0.38
C PRO A 117 -9.31 -6.52 1.36
N GLN A 118 -10.64 -6.59 1.35
CA GLN A 118 -11.40 -7.71 1.84
C GLN A 118 -11.42 -8.83 0.77
N PRO A 119 -11.96 -10.04 1.05
CA PRO A 119 -12.30 -10.98 -0.01
C PRO A 119 -13.11 -10.29 -1.10
N ALA A 120 -12.85 -10.61 -2.37
CA ALA A 120 -13.37 -9.82 -3.49
C ALA A 120 -14.91 -9.75 -3.55
N GLU A 121 -15.61 -10.78 -3.05
CA GLU A 121 -17.06 -10.80 -2.92
C GLU A 121 -17.60 -9.87 -1.83
N CYS A 122 -16.74 -9.45 -0.89
CA CYS A 122 -17.09 -8.54 0.21
C CYS A 122 -16.61 -7.10 -0.04
N GLU A 123 -15.87 -6.86 -1.13
CA GLU A 123 -15.39 -5.52 -1.46
C GLU A 123 -16.55 -4.61 -1.87
N PRO A 124 -16.68 -3.43 -1.26
CA PRO A 124 -17.66 -2.45 -1.71
C PRO A 124 -17.32 -1.97 -3.12
N ASP A 125 -18.33 -1.72 -3.92
CA ASP A 125 -18.18 -1.12 -5.24
C ASP A 125 -17.62 0.30 -5.10
N CYS A 126 -16.41 0.53 -5.63
CA CYS A 126 -15.73 1.81 -5.62
C CYS A 126 -15.97 2.65 -6.89
N GLN A 127 -16.87 2.20 -7.80
CA GLN A 127 -17.13 2.90 -9.05
C GLN A 127 -17.76 4.29 -8.86
N SER A 128 -18.32 4.58 -7.68
CA SER A 128 -18.91 5.87 -7.35
C SER A 128 -17.92 6.96 -6.98
N ASP A 129 -16.66 6.58 -6.65
CA ASP A 129 -15.65 7.55 -6.24
C ASP A 129 -14.83 8.00 -7.46
N ALA A 130 -14.81 9.33 -7.70
CA ALA A 130 -14.08 9.95 -8.81
C ALA A 130 -12.56 9.70 -8.80
N ASN A 131 -12.03 9.12 -7.74
CA ASN A 131 -10.61 8.82 -7.57
C ASN A 131 -10.33 7.32 -7.71
N GLU A 132 -9.38 6.97 -8.56
CA GLU A 132 -8.86 5.61 -8.64
C GLU A 132 -8.39 5.12 -7.27
N SER A 133 -8.85 3.94 -6.87
CA SER A 133 -8.42 3.31 -5.63
C SER A 133 -7.37 2.23 -5.89
N GLY A 134 -6.60 1.92 -4.86
CA GLY A 134 -5.56 0.90 -4.89
C GLY A 134 -5.68 -0.08 -3.73
N ILE A 135 -5.13 -1.27 -3.94
CA ILE A 135 -5.05 -2.30 -2.90
C ILE A 135 -3.61 -2.80 -2.74
N ARG A 136 -3.29 -3.27 -1.54
CA ARG A 136 -2.03 -3.97 -1.28
C ARG A 136 -2.30 -5.44 -1.00
N ILE A 137 -1.71 -6.32 -1.81
CA ILE A 137 -1.86 -7.78 -1.72
C ILE A 137 -0.54 -8.49 -2.03
N GLY A 138 -0.41 -9.72 -1.53
CA GLY A 138 0.56 -10.68 -2.05
C GLY A 138 -0.10 -11.67 -3.02
N ILE A 139 0.67 -12.27 -3.91
CA ILE A 139 0.18 -13.27 -4.86
C ILE A 139 1.14 -14.45 -4.87
N ILE A 140 0.58 -15.66 -4.73
CA ILE A 140 1.27 -16.93 -4.98
C ILE A 140 0.38 -17.74 -5.93
N ALA A 141 0.76 -17.83 -7.19
CA ALA A 141 -0.04 -18.53 -8.20
C ALA A 141 0.84 -19.50 -9.01
N ARG A 142 0.28 -20.67 -9.32
CA ARG A 142 0.90 -21.71 -10.15
C ARG A 142 -0.12 -22.24 -11.18
N GLU A 143 0.31 -23.14 -12.03
CA GLU A 143 -0.58 -23.78 -12.99
C GLU A 143 -1.67 -24.59 -12.28
N ASN A 144 -1.31 -25.33 -11.23
CA ASN A 144 -2.26 -26.06 -10.40
C ASN A 144 -2.27 -25.53 -8.95
N GLU A 145 -3.36 -25.84 -8.25
CA GLU A 145 -3.63 -25.34 -6.91
C GLU A 145 -2.69 -25.93 -5.85
N ASP A 146 -2.38 -27.23 -5.97
CA ASP A 146 -1.54 -27.95 -5.00
C ASP A 146 -0.12 -27.39 -4.98
N ASP A 147 0.45 -27.08 -6.14
CA ASP A 147 1.77 -26.44 -6.24
C ASP A 147 1.76 -25.02 -5.65
N ALA A 148 0.70 -24.25 -5.89
CA ALA A 148 0.57 -22.93 -5.29
C ALA A 148 0.56 -23.01 -3.75
N TRP A 149 -0.21 -23.93 -3.20
CA TRP A 149 -0.29 -24.14 -1.75
C TRP A 149 1.01 -24.69 -1.17
N ARG A 150 1.68 -25.62 -1.85
CA ARG A 150 2.99 -26.12 -1.44
C ARG A 150 4.02 -25.00 -1.32
N ILE A 151 4.03 -24.06 -2.28
CA ILE A 151 4.92 -22.89 -2.24
C ILE A 151 4.49 -21.92 -1.12
N ALA A 152 3.20 -21.71 -0.90
CA ALA A 152 2.67 -20.86 0.15
C ALA A 152 3.07 -21.36 1.54
N ASP A 153 2.89 -22.64 1.81
CA ASP A 153 3.26 -23.27 3.08
C ASP A 153 4.79 -23.25 3.32
N LEU A 154 5.58 -23.46 2.26
CA LEU A 154 7.04 -23.37 2.33
C LEU A 154 7.52 -21.94 2.63
N ARG A 155 6.86 -20.95 2.03
CA ARG A 155 7.21 -19.53 2.16
C ARG A 155 6.77 -18.96 3.50
N PHE A 156 5.65 -19.42 4.04
CA PHE A 156 5.04 -18.93 5.27
C PHE A 156 4.70 -20.06 6.23
N PRO A 157 5.73 -20.78 6.75
CA PRO A 157 5.52 -21.80 7.74
C PRO A 157 4.94 -21.21 9.05
N GLU A 158 4.33 -22.06 9.86
CA GLU A 158 3.83 -21.65 11.17
C GLU A 158 4.95 -20.99 12.01
N ASP A 159 4.63 -19.85 12.61
CA ASP A 159 5.53 -19.11 13.48
C ASP A 159 4.81 -18.60 14.74
N ARG A 160 4.85 -19.40 15.81
CA ARG A 160 4.26 -19.03 17.10
C ARG A 160 4.79 -17.72 17.67
N LYS A 161 6.09 -17.45 17.48
CA LYS A 161 6.67 -16.17 17.91
C LYS A 161 6.10 -15.01 17.11
N GLY A 162 5.97 -15.18 15.79
CA GLY A 162 5.31 -14.23 14.92
C GLY A 162 3.86 -13.95 15.35
N GLN A 163 3.09 -14.98 15.64
CA GLN A 163 1.69 -14.87 16.09
C GLN A 163 1.58 -14.08 17.41
N LEU A 164 2.45 -14.38 18.39
CA LEU A 164 2.48 -13.61 19.64
C LEU A 164 2.88 -12.15 19.40
N THR A 165 3.84 -11.90 18.54
CA THR A 165 4.27 -10.54 18.16
C THR A 165 3.13 -9.79 17.50
N HIS A 166 2.40 -10.45 16.58
CA HIS A 166 1.22 -9.89 15.94
C HIS A 166 0.16 -9.48 16.96
N GLN A 167 -0.19 -10.37 17.91
CA GLN A 167 -1.17 -10.07 18.95
C GLN A 167 -0.76 -8.87 19.82
N LEU A 168 0.53 -8.74 20.16
CA LEU A 168 1.05 -7.59 20.89
C LEU A 168 1.02 -6.30 20.07
N ALA A 169 1.42 -6.38 18.80
CA ALA A 169 1.41 -5.23 17.90
C ALA A 169 -0.03 -4.71 17.67
N MET A 170 -1.01 -5.60 17.57
CA MET A 170 -2.43 -5.20 17.40
C MET A 170 -3.00 -4.47 18.61
N LYS A 171 -2.52 -4.76 19.83
CA LYS A 171 -2.94 -4.02 21.03
C LYS A 171 -2.47 -2.55 21.01
N THR A 172 -1.38 -2.26 20.33
CA THR A 172 -0.78 -0.92 20.28
C THR A 172 -1.03 -0.17 18.97
N SER A 173 -1.62 -0.86 17.97
CA SER A 173 -1.97 -0.27 16.68
C SER A 173 -3.28 0.52 16.77
N ASP A 174 -3.31 1.74 16.24
CA ASP A 174 -4.54 2.50 15.97
C ASP A 174 -4.98 2.40 14.50
N SER A 175 -4.31 1.56 13.71
CA SER A 175 -4.66 1.29 12.32
C SER A 175 -6.00 0.56 12.21
N ALA A 176 -6.97 1.19 11.53
CA ALA A 176 -8.28 0.60 11.27
C ALA A 176 -8.17 -0.72 10.47
N TRP A 177 -7.21 -0.79 9.54
CA TRP A 177 -6.99 -1.96 8.69
C TRP A 177 -6.47 -3.16 9.45
N HIS A 178 -5.46 -2.96 10.28
CA HIS A 178 -4.92 -4.05 11.08
C HIS A 178 -5.99 -4.66 11.97
N LYS A 179 -6.86 -3.82 12.55
CA LYS A 179 -8.00 -4.30 13.36
C LYS A 179 -9.00 -5.09 12.51
N GLN A 180 -9.29 -4.63 11.30
CA GLN A 180 -10.20 -5.31 10.38
C GLN A 180 -9.65 -6.67 9.95
N LEU A 181 -8.40 -6.72 9.46
CA LEU A 181 -7.75 -7.97 9.05
C LEU A 181 -7.64 -8.95 10.22
N SER A 182 -7.29 -8.48 11.42
CA SER A 182 -7.21 -9.34 12.61
C SER A 182 -8.54 -9.95 12.99
N ARG A 183 -9.67 -9.21 12.83
CA ARG A 183 -11.01 -9.75 13.04
C ARG A 183 -11.32 -10.83 12.01
N MET A 184 -11.11 -10.55 10.74
CA MET A 184 -11.32 -11.50 9.65
C MET A 184 -10.49 -12.77 9.82
N ALA A 185 -9.21 -12.62 10.23
CA ALA A 185 -8.34 -13.75 10.51
C ALA A 185 -8.88 -14.65 11.61
N SER A 186 -9.40 -14.05 12.71
CA SER A 186 -10.00 -14.81 13.82
C SER A 186 -11.32 -15.50 13.43
N GLU A 187 -12.06 -14.99 12.45
CA GLU A 187 -13.31 -15.57 11.95
C GLU A 187 -13.08 -16.70 10.92
N SER A 188 -11.94 -16.68 10.23
CA SER A 188 -11.64 -17.63 9.14
C SER A 188 -10.95 -18.92 9.61
N GLU A 189 -10.59 -19.05 10.89
CA GLU A 189 -9.92 -20.19 11.57
C GLU A 189 -9.32 -21.26 10.62
N GLY A 190 -8.16 -20.94 10.01
CA GLY A 190 -7.38 -21.92 9.24
C GLY A 190 -7.97 -22.39 7.92
N THR A 191 -9.07 -21.79 7.44
CA THR A 191 -9.69 -22.16 6.17
C THR A 191 -8.79 -21.78 5.01
N ARG A 192 -8.32 -22.75 4.23
CA ARG A 192 -7.58 -22.51 2.99
C ARG A 192 -8.54 -22.03 1.91
N GLY A 193 -8.56 -20.73 1.68
CA GLY A 193 -9.26 -20.09 0.58
C GLY A 193 -8.31 -19.31 -0.30
N THR A 194 -8.74 -18.90 -1.49
CA THR A 194 -7.90 -18.07 -2.38
C THR A 194 -7.43 -16.80 -1.68
N TYR A 195 -8.26 -16.20 -0.85
CA TYR A 195 -7.89 -15.10 0.05
C TYR A 195 -7.33 -15.69 1.35
N TRP A 196 -6.08 -15.39 1.68
CA TRP A 196 -5.33 -16.05 2.75
C TRP A 196 -4.63 -15.04 3.66
N LEU A 197 -4.91 -15.12 4.97
CA LEU A 197 -4.39 -14.20 5.99
C LEU A 197 -3.26 -14.78 6.85
N TRP A 198 -2.92 -16.05 6.68
CA TRP A 198 -1.88 -16.70 7.48
C TRP A 198 -0.53 -15.97 7.52
N PRO A 199 0.00 -15.39 6.40
CA PRO A 199 1.23 -14.61 6.46
C PRO A 199 1.11 -13.36 7.33
N PHE A 200 -0.08 -12.74 7.37
CA PHE A 200 -0.39 -11.61 8.25
C PHE A 200 -0.46 -12.06 9.72
N GLU A 201 -1.13 -13.17 10.03
CA GLU A 201 -1.24 -13.74 11.38
C GLU A 201 0.12 -14.13 11.96
N ASN A 202 1.02 -14.67 11.13
CA ASN A 202 2.39 -15.00 11.52
C ASN A 202 3.35 -13.79 11.52
N TYR A 203 2.82 -12.56 11.35
CA TYR A 203 3.60 -11.31 11.35
C TYR A 203 4.73 -11.29 10.31
N LYS A 204 4.53 -11.97 9.17
CA LYS A 204 5.49 -12.01 8.06
C LYS A 204 5.24 -10.91 7.04
N THR A 205 4.00 -10.46 6.94
CA THR A 205 3.57 -9.38 6.06
C THR A 205 2.42 -8.61 6.71
N PHE A 206 2.07 -7.47 6.12
CA PHE A 206 0.93 -6.65 6.57
C PHE A 206 -0.25 -6.70 5.60
N CYS A 207 -0.22 -7.56 4.59
CA CYS A 207 -1.28 -7.65 3.60
C CYS A 207 -1.80 -9.09 3.45
N PRO A 208 -3.04 -9.26 2.97
CA PRO A 208 -3.55 -10.57 2.57
C PRO A 208 -2.80 -11.10 1.36
N TYR A 209 -2.84 -12.40 1.16
CA TYR A 209 -2.33 -13.08 -0.02
C TYR A 209 -3.47 -13.71 -0.82
N LEU A 210 -3.33 -13.74 -2.14
CA LEU A 210 -4.13 -14.56 -3.03
C LEU A 210 -3.31 -15.79 -3.42
N VAL A 211 -3.82 -16.98 -3.11
CA VAL A 211 -3.15 -18.26 -3.34
C VAL A 211 -4.02 -19.17 -4.18
N GLY A 212 -3.45 -19.81 -5.20
CA GLY A 212 -4.18 -20.79 -6.01
C GLY A 212 -3.67 -20.95 -7.45
N SER A 213 -4.47 -21.58 -8.31
CA SER A 213 -4.16 -21.64 -9.73
C SER A 213 -4.17 -20.26 -10.39
N TYR A 214 -3.48 -20.09 -11.54
CA TYR A 214 -3.49 -18.81 -12.27
C TYR A 214 -4.91 -18.32 -12.55
N GLN A 215 -5.80 -19.23 -12.97
CA GLN A 215 -7.17 -18.86 -13.32
C GLN A 215 -7.97 -18.43 -12.10
N ARG A 216 -7.82 -19.12 -10.97
CA ARG A 216 -8.54 -18.81 -9.74
C ARG A 216 -8.10 -17.47 -9.17
N VAL A 217 -6.79 -17.25 -9.09
CA VAL A 217 -6.25 -15.97 -8.61
C VAL A 217 -6.57 -14.82 -9.60
N ALA A 218 -6.53 -15.09 -10.91
CA ALA A 218 -6.91 -14.11 -11.92
C ALA A 218 -8.38 -13.70 -11.81
N SER A 219 -9.28 -14.64 -11.50
CA SER A 219 -10.70 -14.34 -11.25
C SER A 219 -10.87 -13.37 -10.06
N GLU A 220 -10.13 -13.59 -8.96
CA GLU A 220 -10.18 -12.66 -7.82
C GLU A 220 -9.61 -11.27 -8.19
N VAL A 221 -8.50 -11.23 -8.92
CA VAL A 221 -7.92 -9.96 -9.40
C VAL A 221 -8.90 -9.23 -10.34
N ALA A 222 -9.59 -9.96 -11.23
CA ALA A 222 -10.59 -9.36 -12.11
C ALA A 222 -11.74 -8.72 -11.32
N LYS A 223 -12.28 -9.40 -10.30
CA LYS A 223 -13.31 -8.83 -9.42
C LYS A 223 -12.83 -7.54 -8.72
N TYR A 224 -11.60 -7.50 -8.20
CA TYR A 224 -11.05 -6.26 -7.64
C TYR A 224 -10.98 -5.13 -8.66
N ILE A 225 -10.64 -5.45 -9.91
CA ILE A 225 -10.64 -4.45 -10.99
C ILE A 225 -12.08 -4.00 -11.30
N GLU A 226 -13.05 -4.90 -11.30
CA GLU A 226 -14.47 -4.58 -11.48
C GLU A 226 -14.99 -3.68 -10.34
N CYS A 227 -14.56 -3.91 -9.10
CA CYS A 227 -14.85 -3.05 -7.96
C CYS A 227 -14.19 -1.64 -8.03
N GLY A 228 -13.42 -1.33 -9.09
CA GLY A 228 -12.82 0.00 -9.29
C GLY A 228 -11.36 0.14 -8.84
N HIS A 229 -10.71 -0.92 -8.39
CA HIS A 229 -9.29 -0.85 -8.05
C HIS A 229 -8.42 -0.86 -9.31
N ARG A 230 -7.54 0.15 -9.45
CA ARG A 230 -6.64 0.32 -10.62
C ARG A 230 -5.17 0.21 -10.25
N THR A 231 -4.83 0.34 -8.99
CA THR A 231 -3.45 0.25 -8.48
C THR A 231 -3.30 -0.95 -7.56
N PHE A 232 -2.33 -1.81 -7.85
CA PHE A 232 -1.99 -2.97 -7.03
C PHE A 232 -0.57 -2.81 -6.49
N ILE A 233 -0.44 -2.62 -5.18
CA ILE A 233 0.85 -2.70 -4.50
C ILE A 233 1.08 -4.16 -4.14
N LEU A 234 2.03 -4.78 -4.79
CA LEU A 234 2.38 -6.17 -4.52
C LEU A 234 3.32 -6.26 -3.31
N ASP A 235 3.12 -7.27 -2.49
CA ASP A 235 4.14 -7.62 -1.51
C ASP A 235 5.41 -8.07 -2.24
N ILE A 236 6.58 -7.84 -1.62
CA ILE A 236 7.85 -8.04 -2.31
C ILE A 236 8.02 -9.53 -2.66
N PRO A 237 8.07 -9.90 -3.94
CA PRO A 237 8.29 -11.28 -4.34
C PRO A 237 9.73 -11.69 -3.97
N PRO A 238 9.95 -12.95 -3.51
CA PRO A 238 11.27 -13.39 -3.06
C PRO A 238 12.26 -13.60 -4.20
N ALA A 239 11.77 -13.75 -5.43
CA ALA A 239 12.58 -14.01 -6.62
C ALA A 239 11.94 -13.43 -7.88
N LYS A 240 12.73 -13.29 -8.94
CA LYS A 240 12.26 -12.73 -10.22
C LYS A 240 11.19 -13.62 -10.88
N GLU A 241 11.31 -14.92 -10.73
CA GLU A 241 10.38 -15.91 -11.26
C GLU A 241 8.96 -15.71 -10.71
N GLU A 242 8.84 -15.27 -9.47
CA GLU A 242 7.53 -14.93 -8.89
C GLU A 242 6.84 -13.76 -9.62
N LEU A 243 7.59 -12.81 -10.16
CA LEU A 243 7.03 -11.73 -10.98
C LEU A 243 6.46 -12.27 -12.31
N GLU A 244 7.03 -13.31 -12.87
CA GLU A 244 6.54 -13.95 -14.10
C GLU A 244 5.18 -14.62 -13.83
N HIS A 245 5.06 -15.35 -12.73
CA HIS A 245 3.78 -15.91 -12.28
C HIS A 245 2.72 -14.84 -12.03
N ILE A 246 3.09 -13.74 -11.37
CA ILE A 246 2.19 -12.61 -11.11
C ILE A 246 1.74 -11.97 -12.44
N ASN A 247 2.65 -11.78 -13.39
CA ASN A 247 2.33 -11.22 -14.71
C ASN A 247 1.33 -12.11 -15.48
N LEU A 248 1.45 -13.43 -15.38
CA LEU A 248 0.48 -14.38 -15.96
C LEU A 248 -0.90 -14.17 -15.34
N VAL A 249 -1.00 -14.07 -14.01
CA VAL A 249 -2.26 -13.78 -13.32
C VAL A 249 -2.93 -12.51 -13.86
N PHE A 250 -2.19 -11.38 -13.92
CA PHE A 250 -2.74 -10.13 -14.42
C PHE A 250 -3.10 -10.19 -15.91
N SER A 251 -2.39 -10.98 -16.70
CA SER A 251 -2.70 -11.20 -18.11
C SER A 251 -4.00 -11.98 -18.27
N CYS A 252 -4.20 -13.05 -17.49
CA CYS A 252 -5.45 -13.81 -17.45
C CYS A 252 -6.62 -12.95 -16.96
N ALA A 253 -6.43 -12.16 -15.89
CA ALA A 253 -7.47 -11.28 -15.37
C ALA A 253 -7.94 -10.26 -16.42
N ARG A 254 -7.02 -9.64 -17.17
CA ARG A 254 -7.36 -8.73 -18.28
C ARG A 254 -8.17 -9.41 -19.38
N GLN A 255 -7.84 -10.64 -19.73
CA GLN A 255 -8.60 -11.40 -20.73
C GLN A 255 -10.03 -11.72 -20.26
N MET A 256 -10.25 -11.90 -18.95
CA MET A 256 -11.59 -12.11 -18.39
C MET A 256 -12.45 -10.84 -18.48
N LEU A 257 -11.86 -9.68 -18.29
CA LEU A 257 -12.54 -8.37 -18.32
C LEU A 257 -12.89 -7.88 -19.74
N THR A 258 -12.31 -8.49 -20.78
CA THR A 258 -12.54 -8.12 -22.19
C THR A 258 -13.57 -9.00 -22.89
N LYS A 259 -14.10 -10.01 -22.21
CA LYS A 259 -15.17 -10.90 -22.69
C LYS A 259 -16.53 -10.40 -22.23
#